data_ecc1bb7c0108d658f1dca1e8ee44ad70
#
_entry.id   ecc1bb7c0108d658f1dca1e8ee44ad70
#
_cell.length_a   1.000
_cell.length_b   1.000
_cell.length_c   1.000
_cell.angle_alpha   90.00
_cell.angle_beta   90.00
_cell.angle_gamma   90.00
#
_symmetry.space_group_name_H-M   'P 1'
#
loop_
_entity.id
_entity.type
_entity.pdbx_description
1 polymer ?
#
loop_
_entity_poly.entity_id
_entity_poly.type
_entity_poly.pdbx_seq_one_letter_code
_entity_poly.pdbx_strand_id
1 'polypeptide(L)' 'MKNKRLKIARIEMELSQEDLAKAVGVTRQTIGLIESGNYNPTLKLCIDICRATGKTLNDLFWEESEDEKRKANSENG' A
#
# COMPACT_ATOMS: atom_id res chain seq x y z
N MET A 1 9.48 -6.07 -1.90
CA MET A 1 8.80 -6.54 -0.69
C MET A 1 7.30 -6.59 -0.91
N LYS A 2 6.66 -7.66 -0.51
CA LYS A 2 5.21 -7.80 -0.71
C LYS A 2 4.43 -6.79 0.10
N ASN A 3 3.38 -6.27 -0.48
CA ASN A 3 2.52 -5.33 0.24
C ASN A 3 1.19 -6.02 0.61
N LYS A 4 1.26 -6.80 1.67
CA LYS A 4 0.08 -7.51 2.16
C LYS A 4 -0.96 -6.55 2.72
N ARG A 5 -0.53 -5.42 3.26
CA ARG A 5 -1.44 -4.43 3.83
C ARG A 5 -2.38 -3.88 2.75
N LEU A 6 -1.83 -3.61 1.58
CA LEU A 6 -2.67 -3.15 0.47
C LEU A 6 -3.67 -4.23 0.06
N LYS A 7 -3.21 -5.46 -0.04
CA LYS A 7 -4.10 -6.55 -0.41
C LYS A 7 -5.25 -6.69 0.60
N ILE A 8 -4.93 -6.64 1.88
CA ILE A 8 -5.94 -6.77 2.94
C ILE A 8 -6.91 -5.59 2.89
N ALA A 9 -6.39 -4.37 2.76
CA ALA A 9 -7.25 -3.18 2.70
C ALA A 9 -8.20 -3.24 1.51
N ARG A 10 -7.69 -3.70 0.38
CA ARG A 10 -8.49 -3.85 -0.83
C ARG A 10 -9.62 -4.85 -0.60
N ILE A 11 -9.30 -5.99 -0.02
CA ILE A 11 -10.27 -7.04 0.24
C ILE A 11 -11.31 -6.58 1.25
N GLU A 12 -10.89 -5.84 2.27
CA GLU A 12 -11.82 -5.29 3.26
C GLU A 12 -12.85 -4.36 2.61
N MET A 13 -12.47 -3.68 1.55
CA MET A 13 -13.37 -2.81 0.80
C MET A 13 -14.13 -3.56 -0.29
N GLU A 14 -13.95 -4.88 -0.35
CA GLU A 14 -14.59 -5.74 -1.34
C GLU A 14 -14.25 -5.34 -2.77
N LEU A 15 -13.01 -4.91 -2.97
CA LEU A 15 -12.52 -4.52 -4.30
C LEU A 15 -11.63 -5.62 -4.86
N SER A 16 -11.84 -5.95 -6.13
CA SER A 16 -10.89 -6.79 -6.85
C SER A 16 -9.68 -5.95 -7.23
N GLN A 17 -8.62 -6.60 -7.69
CA GLN A 17 -7.47 -5.86 -8.21
C GLN A 17 -7.90 -4.97 -9.38
N GLU A 18 -8.80 -5.47 -10.22
CA GLU A 18 -9.29 -4.69 -11.34
C GLU A 18 -10.12 -3.49 -10.88
N ASP A 19 -10.96 -3.68 -9.87
CA ASP A 19 -11.76 -2.58 -9.33
C ASP A 19 -10.87 -1.46 -8.79
N LEU A 20 -9.86 -1.83 -8.02
CA LEU A 20 -8.93 -0.84 -7.49
C LEU A 20 -8.16 -0.15 -8.60
N ALA A 21 -7.71 -0.92 -9.58
CA ALA A 21 -6.97 -0.36 -10.71
C ALA A 21 -7.81 0.69 -11.44
N LYS A 22 -9.08 0.40 -11.69
CA LYS A 22 -9.98 1.35 -12.34
C LYS A 22 -10.19 2.58 -11.50
N ALA A 23 -10.30 2.41 -10.18
CA ALA A 23 -10.53 3.55 -9.28
C ALA A 23 -9.36 4.51 -9.26
N VAL A 24 -8.14 4.02 -9.45
CA VAL A 24 -6.95 4.87 -9.39
C VAL A 24 -6.30 5.11 -10.76
N GLY A 25 -6.91 4.60 -11.82
CA GLY A 25 -6.46 4.91 -13.18
C GLY A 25 -5.23 4.18 -13.66
N VAL A 26 -5.02 2.96 -13.20
CA VAL A 26 -3.92 2.12 -13.67
C VAL A 26 -4.46 0.77 -14.13
N THR A 27 -3.58 -0.10 -14.60
CA THR A 27 -3.99 -1.44 -15.01
C THR A 27 -4.03 -2.39 -13.82
N ARG A 28 -4.82 -3.46 -13.96
CA ARG A 28 -4.86 -4.52 -12.95
C ARG A 28 -3.48 -5.09 -12.68
N GLN A 29 -2.67 -5.23 -13.74
CA GLN A 29 -1.31 -5.74 -13.60
C GLN A 29 -0.48 -4.87 -12.68
N THR A 30 -0.64 -3.55 -12.78
CA THR A 30 0.09 -2.62 -11.91
C THR A 30 -0.25 -2.85 -10.45
N ILE A 31 -1.53 -3.03 -10.13
CA ILE A 31 -1.95 -3.32 -8.75
C ILE A 31 -1.33 -4.63 -8.27
N GLY A 32 -1.37 -5.66 -9.12
CA GLY A 32 -0.76 -6.95 -8.78
C GLY A 32 0.73 -6.82 -8.50
N LEU A 33 1.44 -6.03 -9.30
CA LEU A 33 2.88 -5.81 -9.10
C LEU A 33 3.17 -5.05 -7.81
N ILE A 34 2.33 -4.09 -7.45
CA ILE A 34 2.49 -3.38 -6.19
C ILE A 34 2.29 -4.34 -5.01
N GLU A 35 1.25 -5.16 -5.07
CA GLU A 35 0.96 -6.10 -3.99
C GLU A 35 2.04 -7.16 -3.85
N SER A 36 2.66 -7.55 -4.95
CA SER A 36 3.75 -8.54 -4.92
C SER A 36 5.11 -7.94 -4.57
N GLY A 37 5.20 -6.61 -4.50
CA GLY A 37 6.45 -5.95 -4.18
C GLY A 37 7.39 -5.77 -5.36
N ASN A 38 6.87 -5.89 -6.57
CA ASN A 38 7.67 -5.79 -7.79
C ASN A 38 7.51 -4.47 -8.53
N TYR A 39 6.89 -3.50 -7.91
CA TYR A 39 6.68 -2.20 -8.51
C TYR A 39 6.60 -1.14 -7.42
N ASN A 40 7.36 -0.06 -7.59
CA ASN A 40 7.34 1.06 -6.66
C ASN A 40 6.41 2.14 -7.20
N PRO A 41 5.22 2.30 -6.60
CA PRO A 41 4.28 3.31 -7.08
C PRO A 41 4.78 4.72 -6.78
N THR A 42 4.36 5.67 -7.62
CA THR A 42 4.62 7.09 -7.36
C THR A 42 3.84 7.50 -6.11
N LEU A 43 4.26 8.62 -5.50
CA LEU A 43 3.54 9.14 -4.34
C LEU A 43 2.08 9.43 -4.69
N LYS A 44 1.84 10.00 -5.88
CA LYS A 44 0.47 10.28 -6.30
C LYS A 44 -0.37 9.00 -6.35
N LEU A 45 0.18 7.94 -6.91
CA LEU A 45 -0.54 6.67 -6.98
C LEU A 45 -0.79 6.10 -5.58
N CYS A 46 0.19 6.21 -4.69
CA CYS A 46 0.01 5.78 -3.30
C CYS A 46 -1.15 6.53 -2.64
N ILE A 47 -1.21 7.84 -2.83
CA ILE A 47 -2.28 8.66 -2.25
C ILE A 47 -3.63 8.24 -2.83
N ASP A 48 -3.70 8.03 -4.14
CA ASP A 48 -4.95 7.63 -4.78
C ASP A 48 -5.42 6.27 -4.27
N ILE A 49 -4.49 5.34 -4.09
CA ILE A 49 -4.82 4.03 -3.54
C ILE A 49 -5.32 4.14 -2.10
N CYS A 50 -4.68 4.98 -1.31
CA CYS A 50 -5.10 5.20 0.08
C CYS A 50 -6.53 5.76 0.13
N ARG A 51 -6.85 6.71 -0.73
CA ARG A 51 -8.20 7.27 -0.80
C ARG A 51 -9.23 6.22 -1.20
N ALA A 52 -8.87 5.37 -2.16
CA ALA A 52 -9.79 4.34 -2.63
C ALA A 52 -10.06 3.29 -1.58
N THR A 53 -9.11 3.02 -0.69
CA THR A 53 -9.23 1.98 0.32
C THR A 53 -9.56 2.53 1.70
N GLY A 54 -9.63 3.86 1.86
CA GLY A 54 -9.92 4.46 3.15
C GLY A 54 -8.79 4.33 4.16
N LYS A 55 -7.56 4.17 3.68
CA LYS A 55 -6.39 4.00 4.53
C LYS A 55 -5.44 5.19 4.38
N THR A 56 -4.45 5.26 5.25
CA THR A 56 -3.42 6.29 5.18
C THR A 56 -2.17 5.72 4.53
N LEU A 57 -1.24 6.61 4.16
CA LEU A 57 0.04 6.19 3.62
C LEU A 57 0.80 5.31 4.62
N ASN A 58 0.73 5.66 5.90
CA ASN A 58 1.35 4.85 6.93
C ASN A 58 0.77 3.44 7.00
N ASP A 59 -0.54 3.32 6.78
CA ASP A 59 -1.20 2.03 6.82
C ASP A 59 -0.74 1.11 5.71
N LEU A 60 -0.51 1.64 4.53
CA LEU A 60 -0.29 0.82 3.34
C LEU A 60 1.14 0.81 2.81
N PHE A 61 1.82 1.94 2.87
CA PHE A 61 3.10 2.10 2.17
C PHE A 61 4.26 2.47 3.07
N TRP A 62 4.00 2.92 4.27
CA TRP A 62 5.06 3.28 5.18
C TRP A 62 5.27 2.15 6.16
N GLU A 63 5.87 1.10 5.65
CA GLU A 63 6.06 -0.09 6.44
C GLU A 63 7.25 0.07 7.36
N GLU A 64 6.99 0.05 8.67
CA GLU A 64 8.06 0.05 9.63
C GLU A 64 8.56 -1.38 9.81
N SER A 65 9.80 -1.63 9.44
CA SER A 65 10.43 -2.90 9.75
C SER A 65 10.68 -2.96 11.25
N GLU A 66 11.00 -4.14 11.75
CA GLU A 66 11.37 -4.27 13.16
C GLU A 66 12.55 -3.37 13.51
N ASP A 67 13.51 -3.28 12.59
CA ASP A 67 14.68 -2.46 12.81
C ASP A 67 14.33 -0.98 12.86
N GLU A 68 13.45 -0.55 12.01
CA GLU A 68 13.01 0.83 12.01
C GLU A 68 12.25 1.19 13.27
N LYS A 69 11.42 0.28 13.76
CA LYS A 69 10.70 0.50 15.01
C LYS A 69 11.66 0.62 16.18
N ARG A 70 12.63 -0.27 16.25
CA ARG A 70 13.62 -0.21 17.33
C ARG A 70 14.45 1.05 17.26
N LYS A 71 14.81 1.44 16.04
CA LYS A 71 15.59 2.64 15.82
C LYS A 71 14.84 3.87 16.29
N ALA A 72 13.57 3.97 15.90
CA ALA A 72 12.74 5.09 16.32
C ALA A 72 12.59 5.13 17.82
N ASN A 73 12.36 3.98 18.44
CA ASN A 73 12.22 3.89 19.88
C ASN A 73 13.51 4.29 20.58
N SER A 74 14.65 3.90 20.03
CA SER A 74 15.95 4.24 20.61
C SER A 74 16.20 5.75 20.56
N GLU A 75 15.81 6.36 19.46
CA GLU A 75 16.00 7.80 19.32
C GLU A 75 15.09 8.59 20.24
N ASN A 76 13.92 8.07 20.50
CA ASN A 76 12.93 8.75 21.31
C ASN A 76 13.05 8.39 22.78
N GLY A 77 13.70 7.31 23.03
CA GLY A 77 13.88 6.86 24.39
C GLY A 77 15.24 7.23 24.90
#